data_e3a15545e2763f7e4a1573f77fd06aa3
#
_entry.id   e3a15545e2763f7e4a1573f77fd06aa3
#
_cell.length_a   1.000
_cell.length_b   1.000
_cell.length_c   1.000
_cell.angle_alpha   90.00
_cell.angle_beta   90.00
_cell.angle_gamma   90.00
#
_symmetry.space_group_name_H-M   'P 1'
#
loop_
_entity.id
_entity.type
_entity.pdbx_description
1 polymer ?
#
loop_
_entity_poly.entity_id
_entity_poly.type
_entity_poly.pdbx_seq_one_letter_code
_entity_poly.pdbx_strand_id
1 'polypeptide(L)'
;YFWAARENLPEAHWTPTPPKPKSGQVGNAVCCATGPADLRPRATMMYCSLANSAKSRLWICTPYLVPDEASIVALHMAKARGVDVRLLIPDRADHLLVYLAGFHYENEFTSASIPVYRYHAGFMHQKCVLVDDQVAMIGSTNLDNRSLHLNFEIMLGISDPDFLLQIEAMLTEDFAQASQRTGQKLRWWYERLGTAVARLTSPIL
;
A
#
# COMPACT_ATOMS: atom_id res chain seq x y z
N TYR A 1 -3.32 17.62 16.36
CA TYR A 1 -3.46 18.87 17.11
C TYR A 1 -4.05 18.60 18.49
N PHE A 2 -5.23 18.00 18.57
CA PHE A 2 -5.89 17.65 19.85
C PHE A 2 -4.98 16.82 20.77
N TRP A 3 -4.30 15.81 20.23
CA TRP A 3 -3.37 14.95 21.00
C TRP A 3 -2.12 15.66 21.48
N ALA A 4 -1.59 16.59 20.68
CA ALA A 4 -0.37 17.32 21.01
C ALA A 4 -0.63 18.52 21.92
N ALA A 5 -1.70 19.28 21.63
CA ALA A 5 -2.02 20.52 22.34
C ALA A 5 -3.04 20.34 23.45
N ARG A 6 -3.75 19.22 23.50
CA ARG A 6 -4.92 18.96 24.38
C ARG A 6 -6.03 20.02 24.27
N GLU A 7 -6.08 20.66 23.13
CA GLU A 7 -7.06 21.68 22.79
C GLU A 7 -8.06 21.18 21.77
N ASN A 8 -9.26 21.67 21.77
CA ASN A 8 -10.23 21.37 20.73
C ASN A 8 -9.75 21.95 19.40
N LEU A 9 -10.02 21.22 18.31
CA LEU A 9 -9.80 21.79 16.98
C LEU A 9 -10.65 23.04 16.82
N PRO A 10 -10.10 24.12 16.24
CA PRO A 10 -10.89 25.30 15.93
C PRO A 10 -12.03 24.92 14.98
N GLU A 11 -13.21 25.50 15.19
CA GLU A 11 -14.32 25.30 14.27
C GLU A 11 -13.90 25.79 12.87
N ALA A 12 -13.79 24.87 11.93
CA ALA A 12 -13.52 25.19 10.56
C ALA A 12 -14.85 25.35 9.81
N HIS A 13 -15.15 26.54 9.37
CA HIS A 13 -16.28 26.80 8.48
C HIS A 13 -15.92 26.34 7.06
N TRP A 14 -16.11 25.06 6.81
CA TRP A 14 -15.94 24.49 5.48
C TRP A 14 -17.25 24.63 4.71
N THR A 15 -17.23 25.41 3.65
CA THR A 15 -18.29 25.39 2.65
C THR A 15 -17.77 24.63 1.43
N PRO A 16 -17.94 23.29 1.37
CA PRO A 16 -17.49 22.54 0.22
C PRO A 16 -18.31 22.98 -0.99
N THR A 17 -17.64 23.45 -2.03
CA THR A 17 -18.29 23.61 -3.34
C THR A 17 -18.35 22.21 -3.95
N PRO A 18 -19.53 21.58 -4.09
CA PRO A 18 -19.62 20.28 -4.68
C PRO A 18 -19.08 20.34 -6.13
N PRO A 19 -18.17 19.46 -6.51
CA PRO A 19 -17.73 19.38 -7.89
C PRO A 19 -18.94 19.08 -8.77
N LYS A 20 -19.03 19.75 -9.93
CA LYS A 20 -20.07 19.42 -10.93
C LYS A 20 -19.70 18.03 -11.49
N PRO A 21 -20.54 17.01 -11.32
CA PRO A 21 -20.27 15.70 -11.89
C PRO A 21 -20.17 15.80 -13.40
N LYS A 22 -19.06 15.35 -13.97
CA LYS A 22 -18.85 15.38 -15.43
C LYS A 22 -19.70 14.34 -16.17
N SER A 23 -20.10 13.27 -15.51
CA SER A 23 -20.72 12.08 -16.13
C SER A 23 -22.13 11.77 -15.64
N GLY A 24 -22.72 12.52 -14.73
CA GLY A 24 -24.02 12.16 -14.13
C GLY A 24 -24.00 10.95 -13.19
N GLN A 25 -22.90 10.25 -13.06
CA GLN A 25 -22.70 9.20 -12.07
C GLN A 25 -22.09 9.83 -10.80
N VAL A 26 -22.66 9.48 -9.65
CA VAL A 26 -22.18 9.95 -8.35
C VAL A 26 -21.22 8.89 -7.81
N GLY A 27 -19.94 9.21 -7.77
CA GLY A 27 -18.95 8.40 -7.06
C GLY A 27 -19.07 8.61 -5.54
N ASN A 28 -18.73 7.57 -4.76
CA ASN A 28 -18.61 7.67 -3.32
C ASN A 28 -17.15 7.82 -2.92
N ALA A 29 -16.91 8.58 -1.87
CA ALA A 29 -15.60 8.68 -1.23
C ALA A 29 -15.72 8.45 0.27
N VAL A 30 -14.76 7.74 0.84
CA VAL A 30 -14.65 7.50 2.28
C VAL A 30 -13.24 7.86 2.75
N CYS A 31 -13.16 8.54 3.88
CA CYS A 31 -11.89 8.83 4.55
C CYS A 31 -11.67 7.80 5.66
N CYS A 32 -10.54 7.10 5.60
CA CYS A 32 -10.10 6.14 6.60
C CYS A 32 -8.85 6.72 7.30
N ALA A 33 -9.07 7.37 8.44
CA ALA A 33 -7.99 7.81 9.32
C ALA A 33 -7.62 6.68 10.27
N THR A 34 -6.31 6.44 10.43
CA THR A 34 -5.78 5.38 11.29
C THR A 34 -4.65 5.92 12.17
N GLY A 35 -4.37 5.26 13.29
CA GLY A 35 -3.30 5.70 14.18
C GLY A 35 -3.05 4.76 15.35
N PRO A 36 -1.95 4.97 16.09
CA PRO A 36 -1.54 4.12 17.20
C PRO A 36 -2.51 4.16 18.40
N ALA A 37 -3.42 5.14 18.43
CA ALA A 37 -4.44 5.28 19.46
C ALA A 37 -5.73 4.49 19.15
N ASP A 38 -5.80 3.85 17.99
CA ASP A 38 -6.93 3.01 17.63
C ASP A 38 -6.98 1.75 18.50
N LEU A 39 -8.19 1.39 18.97
CA LEU A 39 -8.39 0.16 19.75
C LEU A 39 -8.13 -1.11 18.96
N ARG A 40 -8.13 -1.03 17.64
CA ARG A 40 -7.90 -2.13 16.70
C ARG A 40 -6.96 -1.65 15.59
N PRO A 41 -6.16 -2.51 14.98
CA PRO A 41 -5.22 -2.14 13.91
C PRO A 41 -5.99 -1.84 12.61
N ARG A 42 -6.60 -0.65 12.53
CA ARG A 42 -7.50 -0.27 11.42
C ARG A 42 -6.81 -0.28 10.07
N ALA A 43 -5.54 0.13 10.00
CA ALA A 43 -4.79 0.11 8.74
C ALA A 43 -4.60 -1.33 8.23
N THR A 44 -4.19 -2.27 9.09
CA THR A 44 -4.13 -3.70 8.78
C THR A 44 -5.50 -4.23 8.35
N MET A 45 -6.55 -3.92 9.12
CA MET A 45 -7.92 -4.35 8.80
C MET A 45 -8.38 -3.82 7.44
N MET A 46 -8.01 -2.60 7.09
CA MET A 46 -8.29 -2.01 5.77
C MET A 46 -7.63 -2.84 4.66
N TYR A 47 -6.32 -3.09 4.74
CA TYR A 47 -5.61 -3.90 3.72
C TYR A 47 -6.18 -5.32 3.63
N CYS A 48 -6.46 -5.96 4.77
CA CYS A 48 -7.10 -7.28 4.79
C CYS A 48 -8.50 -7.26 4.14
N SER A 49 -9.30 -6.23 4.41
CA SER A 49 -10.64 -6.09 3.82
C SER A 49 -10.57 -5.90 2.31
N LEU A 50 -9.65 -5.06 1.82
CA LEU A 50 -9.42 -4.84 0.39
C LEU A 50 -8.97 -6.14 -0.29
N ALA A 51 -8.02 -6.86 0.30
CA ALA A 51 -7.56 -8.13 -0.23
C ALA A 51 -8.67 -9.19 -0.26
N ASN A 52 -9.51 -9.24 0.78
CA ASN A 52 -10.63 -10.19 0.85
C ASN A 52 -11.77 -9.83 -0.11
N SER A 53 -12.00 -8.57 -0.40
CA SER A 53 -13.07 -8.11 -1.33
C SER A 53 -12.69 -8.30 -2.80
N ALA A 54 -11.40 -8.35 -3.13
CA ALA A 54 -10.90 -8.50 -4.48
C ALA A 54 -11.37 -9.83 -5.12
N LYS A 55 -11.89 -9.74 -6.36
CA LYS A 55 -12.41 -10.88 -7.14
C LYS A 55 -11.56 -11.18 -8.37
N SER A 56 -11.04 -10.17 -9.03
CA SER A 56 -10.26 -10.29 -10.27
C SER A 56 -8.86 -9.71 -10.16
N ARG A 57 -8.70 -8.51 -9.57
CA ARG A 57 -7.38 -7.87 -9.42
C ARG A 57 -7.24 -7.13 -8.10
N LEU A 58 -6.00 -7.12 -7.61
CA LEU A 58 -5.56 -6.33 -6.46
C LEU A 58 -4.17 -5.80 -6.77
N TRP A 59 -4.06 -4.53 -7.13
CA TRP A 59 -2.79 -3.88 -7.43
C TRP A 59 -2.43 -2.91 -6.32
N ILE A 60 -1.26 -3.09 -5.74
CA ILE A 60 -0.77 -2.29 -4.62
C ILE A 60 0.53 -1.62 -5.01
N CYS A 61 0.57 -0.30 -4.89
CA CYS A 61 1.76 0.51 -5.02
C CYS A 61 2.14 1.08 -3.66
N THR A 62 3.37 0.82 -3.21
CA THR A 62 3.88 1.28 -1.92
C THR A 62 5.39 1.49 -1.97
N PRO A 63 5.93 2.58 -1.37
CA PRO A 63 7.38 2.76 -1.30
C PRO A 63 8.05 1.77 -0.36
N TYR A 64 7.32 1.25 0.65
CA TYR A 64 7.86 0.33 1.65
C TYR A 64 7.04 -0.95 1.70
N LEU A 65 7.71 -2.09 1.58
CA LEU A 65 7.11 -3.42 1.59
C LEU A 65 7.67 -4.23 2.77
N VAL A 66 7.14 -3.94 3.96
CA VAL A 66 7.47 -4.62 5.22
C VAL A 66 6.16 -4.91 5.98
N PRO A 67 5.21 -5.64 5.35
CA PRO A 67 3.88 -5.86 5.88
C PRO A 67 3.88 -6.66 7.18
N ASP A 68 2.78 -6.51 7.92
CA ASP A 68 2.47 -7.38 9.04
C ASP A 68 1.96 -8.76 8.56
N GLU A 69 1.96 -9.74 9.46
CA GLU A 69 1.59 -11.12 9.13
C GLU A 69 0.14 -11.23 8.61
N ALA A 70 -0.79 -10.45 9.15
CA ALA A 70 -2.18 -10.48 8.72
C ALA A 70 -2.34 -10.01 7.27
N SER A 71 -1.63 -8.95 6.89
CA SER A 71 -1.62 -8.45 5.52
C SER A 71 -0.99 -9.45 4.56
N ILE A 72 0.12 -10.11 4.95
CA ILE A 72 0.75 -11.18 4.16
C ILE A 72 -0.23 -12.31 3.89
N VAL A 73 -0.87 -12.83 4.94
CA VAL A 73 -1.86 -13.91 4.81
C VAL A 73 -3.02 -13.49 3.91
N ALA A 74 -3.53 -12.28 4.06
CA ALA A 74 -4.63 -11.78 3.24
C ALA A 74 -4.26 -11.71 1.74
N LEU A 75 -3.03 -11.28 1.41
CA LEU A 75 -2.53 -11.24 0.03
C LEU A 75 -2.36 -12.65 -0.55
N HIS A 76 -1.83 -13.59 0.23
CA HIS A 76 -1.74 -15.00 -0.17
C HIS A 76 -3.12 -15.62 -0.41
N MET A 77 -4.10 -15.32 0.45
CA MET A 77 -5.48 -15.78 0.28
C MET A 77 -6.12 -15.19 -0.98
N ALA A 78 -5.89 -13.90 -1.28
CA ALA A 78 -6.36 -13.30 -2.53
C ALA A 78 -5.75 -14.02 -3.74
N LYS A 79 -4.44 -14.26 -3.72
CA LYS A 79 -3.74 -15.00 -4.77
C LYS A 79 -4.26 -16.43 -4.94
N ALA A 80 -4.49 -17.14 -3.84
CA ALA A 80 -5.03 -18.52 -3.84
C ALA A 80 -6.46 -18.58 -4.44
N ARG A 81 -7.24 -17.52 -4.33
CA ARG A 81 -8.56 -17.39 -4.98
C ARG A 81 -8.47 -17.09 -6.49
N GLY A 82 -7.27 -16.91 -7.04
CA GLY A 82 -7.05 -16.60 -8.46
C GLY A 82 -7.06 -15.10 -8.79
N VAL A 83 -7.04 -14.23 -7.77
CA VAL A 83 -6.95 -12.76 -7.98
C VAL A 83 -5.58 -12.42 -8.59
N ASP A 84 -5.56 -11.51 -9.58
CA ASP A 84 -4.33 -10.91 -10.11
C ASP A 84 -3.77 -9.92 -9.10
N VAL A 85 -2.97 -10.44 -8.16
CA VAL A 85 -2.29 -9.64 -7.14
C VAL A 85 -0.96 -9.17 -7.70
N ARG A 86 -0.71 -7.85 -7.71
CA ARG A 86 0.57 -7.24 -8.13
C ARG A 86 1.02 -6.22 -7.10
N LEU A 87 2.32 -6.25 -6.78
CA LEU A 87 2.96 -5.30 -5.90
C LEU A 87 3.95 -4.45 -6.70
N LEU A 88 3.87 -3.13 -6.56
CA LEU A 88 4.77 -2.17 -7.20
C LEU A 88 5.53 -1.39 -6.13
N ILE A 89 6.84 -1.43 -6.19
CA ILE A 89 7.75 -0.77 -5.24
C ILE A 89 8.82 0.03 -5.99
N PRO A 90 9.46 1.03 -5.38
CA PRO A 90 10.56 1.74 -6.01
C PRO A 90 11.80 0.86 -6.15
N ASP A 91 12.59 1.07 -7.21
CA ASP A 91 13.90 0.43 -7.37
C ASP A 91 14.97 1.07 -6.49
N ARG A 92 14.85 2.37 -6.22
CA ARG A 92 15.79 3.13 -5.38
C ARG A 92 15.24 3.33 -3.98
N ALA A 93 16.05 2.97 -3.00
CA ALA A 93 15.73 3.19 -1.59
C ALA A 93 16.03 4.63 -1.16
N ASP A 94 15.16 5.19 -0.35
CA ASP A 94 15.44 6.37 0.49
C ASP A 94 15.92 5.97 1.90
N HIS A 95 15.51 4.81 2.38
CA HIS A 95 15.89 4.24 3.67
C HIS A 95 16.50 2.83 3.52
N LEU A 96 17.80 2.71 3.79
CA LEU A 96 18.55 1.46 3.60
C LEU A 96 17.99 0.27 4.39
N LEU A 97 17.60 0.48 5.65
CA LEU A 97 17.07 -0.61 6.49
C LEU A 97 15.75 -1.16 5.96
N VAL A 98 14.82 -0.28 5.57
CA VAL A 98 13.53 -0.68 4.98
C VAL A 98 13.75 -1.40 3.65
N TYR A 99 14.69 -0.92 2.85
CA TYR A 99 15.06 -1.55 1.59
C TYR A 99 15.62 -2.97 1.79
N LEU A 100 16.53 -3.15 2.76
CA LEU A 100 17.07 -4.48 3.07
C LEU A 100 16.01 -5.42 3.65
N ALA A 101 15.13 -4.93 4.53
CA ALA A 101 14.01 -5.70 5.03
C ALA A 101 13.05 -6.11 3.90
N GLY A 102 12.78 -5.21 2.96
CA GLY A 102 11.93 -5.42 1.78
C GLY A 102 12.32 -6.63 0.95
N PHE A 103 13.63 -6.93 0.79
CA PHE A 103 14.09 -8.11 0.04
C PHE A 103 13.55 -9.45 0.57
N HIS A 104 13.35 -9.55 1.88
CA HIS A 104 12.76 -10.75 2.47
C HIS A 104 11.33 -10.95 1.97
N TYR A 105 10.52 -9.90 2.04
CA TYR A 105 9.11 -9.93 1.65
C TYR A 105 8.94 -10.05 0.13
N GLU A 106 9.82 -9.41 -0.66
CA GLU A 106 9.84 -9.61 -2.12
C GLU A 106 10.05 -11.10 -2.48
N ASN A 107 10.99 -11.76 -1.82
CA ASN A 107 11.23 -13.19 -2.04
C ASN A 107 10.06 -14.05 -1.58
N GLU A 108 9.44 -13.71 -0.44
CA GLU A 108 8.26 -14.39 0.08
C GLU A 108 7.10 -14.32 -0.91
N PHE A 109 6.74 -13.12 -1.35
CA PHE A 109 5.64 -12.92 -2.31
C PHE A 109 5.93 -13.55 -3.67
N THR A 110 7.14 -13.40 -4.19
CA THR A 110 7.54 -14.01 -5.47
C THR A 110 7.48 -15.53 -5.40
N SER A 111 7.89 -16.13 -4.28
CA SER A 111 7.81 -17.58 -4.05
C SER A 111 6.37 -18.09 -4.01
N ALA A 112 5.44 -17.24 -3.56
CA ALA A 112 3.99 -17.50 -3.57
C ALA A 112 3.32 -17.13 -4.90
N SER A 113 4.09 -16.86 -5.96
CA SER A 113 3.59 -16.45 -7.28
C SER A 113 2.82 -15.11 -7.27
N ILE A 114 3.09 -14.25 -6.30
CA ILE A 114 2.66 -12.86 -6.29
C ILE A 114 3.79 -12.02 -6.90
N PRO A 115 3.62 -11.46 -8.10
CA PRO A 115 4.67 -10.70 -8.75
C PRO A 115 4.94 -9.38 -8.03
N VAL A 116 6.21 -9.10 -7.78
CA VAL A 116 6.70 -7.82 -7.28
C VAL A 116 7.44 -7.11 -8.39
N TYR A 117 7.07 -5.88 -8.67
CA TYR A 117 7.65 -5.03 -9.71
C TYR A 117 8.46 -3.91 -9.07
N ARG A 118 9.63 -3.62 -9.64
CA ARG A 118 10.47 -2.48 -9.25
C ARG A 118 10.40 -1.40 -10.32
N TYR A 119 9.94 -0.21 -9.91
CA TYR A 119 9.80 0.97 -10.76
C TYR A 119 11.14 1.68 -10.96
N HIS A 120 11.49 1.95 -12.23
CA HIS A 120 12.81 2.48 -12.61
C HIS A 120 12.80 3.93 -13.10
N ALA A 121 11.63 4.45 -13.50
CA ALA A 121 11.57 5.74 -14.20
C ALA A 121 11.75 6.97 -13.28
N GLY A 122 11.93 6.76 -11.97
CA GLY A 122 12.15 7.84 -11.02
C GLY A 122 11.99 7.41 -9.58
N PHE A 123 11.83 8.39 -8.69
CA PHE A 123 11.52 8.16 -7.30
C PHE A 123 10.01 8.00 -7.11
N MET A 124 9.57 6.80 -6.79
CA MET A 124 8.17 6.49 -6.55
C MET A 124 7.88 6.51 -5.05
N HIS A 125 6.93 7.34 -4.63
CA HIS A 125 6.52 7.44 -3.22
C HIS A 125 5.00 7.43 -3.02
N GLN A 126 4.26 6.95 -4.01
CA GLN A 126 2.80 6.83 -3.96
C GLN A 126 2.37 5.63 -3.11
N LYS A 127 1.24 5.76 -2.44
CA LYS A 127 0.53 4.70 -1.73
C LYS A 127 -0.85 4.61 -2.35
N CYS A 128 -1.03 3.57 -3.13
CA CYS A 128 -2.24 3.35 -3.90
C CYS A 128 -2.60 1.87 -3.90
N VAL A 129 -3.88 1.58 -3.72
CA VAL A 129 -4.44 0.23 -3.86
C VAL A 129 -5.61 0.30 -4.82
N LEU A 130 -5.58 -0.49 -5.88
CA LEU A 130 -6.70 -0.65 -6.81
C LEU A 130 -7.29 -2.04 -6.65
N VAL A 131 -8.58 -2.11 -6.35
CA VAL A 131 -9.34 -3.35 -6.21
C VAL A 131 -10.41 -3.42 -7.30
N ASP A 132 -10.23 -4.32 -8.23
CA ASP A 132 -11.15 -4.53 -9.36
C ASP A 132 -11.46 -3.19 -10.07
N ASP A 133 -12.72 -3.01 -10.47
CA ASP A 133 -13.29 -1.74 -10.95
C ASP A 133 -14.21 -1.13 -9.88
N GLN A 134 -13.91 -1.38 -8.58
CA GLN A 134 -14.82 -1.05 -7.49
C GLN A 134 -14.30 0.06 -6.59
N VAL A 135 -13.03 0.03 -6.23
CA VAL A 135 -12.45 1.01 -5.31
C VAL A 135 -10.95 1.21 -5.55
N ALA A 136 -10.52 2.47 -5.51
CA ALA A 136 -9.13 2.84 -5.36
C ALA A 136 -8.92 3.51 -3.99
N MET A 137 -7.89 3.08 -3.27
CA MET A 137 -7.42 3.72 -2.04
C MET A 137 -6.15 4.51 -2.35
N ILE A 138 -6.11 5.78 -1.98
CA ILE A 138 -4.93 6.64 -2.10
C ILE A 138 -4.69 7.37 -0.77
N GLY A 139 -3.45 7.58 -0.39
CA GLY A 139 -3.16 8.31 0.84
C GLY A 139 -1.73 8.20 1.33
N SER A 140 -1.55 8.16 2.65
CA SER A 140 -0.24 8.20 3.28
C SER A 140 0.25 6.83 3.79
N THR A 141 -0.63 5.83 3.96
CA THR A 141 -0.32 4.54 4.58
C THR A 141 0.54 3.65 3.68
N ASN A 142 1.78 3.40 4.06
CA ASN A 142 2.61 2.37 3.42
C ASN A 142 2.14 0.97 3.81
N LEU A 143 2.56 -0.03 3.06
CA LEU A 143 2.40 -1.43 3.45
C LEU A 143 3.62 -1.87 4.29
N ASP A 144 3.79 -1.21 5.44
CA ASP A 144 4.82 -1.50 6.42
C ASP A 144 4.27 -1.46 7.86
N ASN A 145 4.95 -2.14 8.80
CA ASN A 145 4.51 -2.21 10.20
C ASN A 145 4.39 -0.84 10.85
N ARG A 146 5.25 0.10 10.49
CA ARG A 146 5.23 1.44 11.05
C ARG A 146 3.96 2.18 10.67
N SER A 147 3.59 2.19 9.39
CA SER A 147 2.35 2.81 8.92
C SER A 147 1.11 2.06 9.41
N LEU A 148 1.21 0.73 9.54
CA LEU A 148 0.06 -0.09 9.96
C LEU A 148 -0.26 0.04 11.46
N HIS A 149 0.75 0.32 12.31
CA HIS A 149 0.58 0.24 13.77
C HIS A 149 1.06 1.47 14.57
N LEU A 150 2.01 2.25 14.04
CA LEU A 150 2.70 3.28 14.83
C LEU A 150 2.44 4.71 14.37
N ASN A 151 2.14 4.93 13.09
CA ASN A 151 1.91 6.27 12.54
C ASN A 151 0.42 6.66 12.57
N PHE A 152 0.17 7.97 12.59
CA PHE A 152 -1.12 8.51 12.16
C PHE A 152 -1.12 8.61 10.65
N GLU A 153 -2.06 7.94 10.01
CA GLU A 153 -2.17 7.82 8.57
C GLU A 153 -3.59 8.14 8.10
N ILE A 154 -3.72 8.44 6.81
CA ILE A 154 -5.01 8.68 6.19
C ILE A 154 -5.05 8.06 4.79
N MET A 155 -6.13 7.35 4.49
CA MET A 155 -6.43 6.84 3.16
C MET A 155 -7.81 7.31 2.71
N LEU A 156 -7.92 7.67 1.44
CA LEU A 156 -9.19 7.99 0.79
C LEU A 156 -9.58 6.83 -0.11
N GLY A 157 -10.73 6.22 0.17
CA GLY A 157 -11.35 5.21 -0.70
C GLY A 157 -12.32 5.90 -1.65
N ILE A 158 -12.17 5.68 -2.95
CA ILE A 158 -12.96 6.34 -3.99
C ILE A 158 -13.51 5.27 -4.93
N SER A 159 -14.80 5.31 -5.20
CA SER A 159 -15.51 4.37 -6.09
C SER A 159 -16.10 5.06 -7.33
N ASP A 160 -15.60 6.25 -7.68
CA ASP A 160 -15.98 6.95 -8.91
C ASP A 160 -15.39 6.24 -10.14
N PRO A 161 -16.19 5.82 -11.13
CA PRO A 161 -15.69 5.07 -12.27
C PRO A 161 -14.64 5.80 -13.12
N ASP A 162 -14.79 7.12 -13.33
CA ASP A 162 -13.83 7.90 -14.11
C ASP A 162 -12.50 8.03 -13.37
N PHE A 163 -12.55 8.12 -12.03
CA PHE A 163 -11.36 8.10 -11.19
C PHE A 163 -10.67 6.74 -11.21
N LEU A 164 -11.43 5.64 -11.12
CA LEU A 164 -10.88 4.29 -11.17
C LEU A 164 -10.14 4.02 -12.48
N LEU A 165 -10.71 4.44 -13.63
CA LEU A 165 -10.05 4.36 -14.93
C LEU A 165 -8.74 5.15 -14.98
N GLN A 166 -8.68 6.34 -14.36
CA GLN A 166 -7.45 7.12 -14.28
C GLN A 166 -6.38 6.43 -13.44
N ILE A 167 -6.76 5.85 -12.29
CA ILE A 167 -5.84 5.09 -11.43
C ILE A 167 -5.34 3.83 -12.15
N GLU A 168 -6.21 3.11 -12.84
CA GLU A 168 -5.83 1.94 -13.63
C GLU A 168 -4.84 2.30 -14.74
N ALA A 169 -5.10 3.37 -15.49
CA ALA A 169 -4.21 3.84 -16.54
C ALA A 169 -2.84 4.23 -15.96
N MET A 170 -2.81 4.98 -14.86
CA MET A 170 -1.58 5.38 -14.16
C MET A 170 -0.78 4.14 -13.71
N LEU A 171 -1.41 3.20 -13.01
CA LEU A 171 -0.71 2.00 -12.54
C LEU A 171 -0.25 1.10 -13.69
N THR A 172 -1.00 1.03 -14.78
CA THR A 172 -0.61 0.28 -15.98
C THR A 172 0.65 0.87 -16.62
N GLU A 173 0.73 2.20 -16.70
CA GLU A 173 1.93 2.90 -17.17
C GLU A 173 3.11 2.69 -16.22
N ASP A 174 2.89 2.77 -14.92
CA ASP A 174 3.92 2.53 -13.90
C ASP A 174 4.45 1.08 -13.97
N PHE A 175 3.59 0.08 -14.15
CA PHE A 175 4.00 -1.31 -14.37
C PHE A 175 4.80 -1.50 -15.67
N ALA A 176 4.45 -0.76 -16.73
CA ALA A 176 5.21 -0.80 -18.00
C ALA A 176 6.63 -0.22 -17.84
N GLN A 177 6.84 0.69 -16.88
CA GLN A 177 8.14 1.29 -16.54
C GLN A 177 8.85 0.55 -15.39
N ALA A 178 8.37 -0.64 -15.03
CA ALA A 178 8.91 -1.45 -13.96
C ALA A 178 9.41 -2.80 -14.47
N SER A 179 10.34 -3.42 -13.77
CA SER A 179 10.77 -4.79 -14.03
C SER A 179 10.22 -5.73 -12.95
N GLN A 180 9.67 -6.85 -13.40
CA GLN A 180 9.25 -7.91 -12.49
C GLN A 180 10.46 -8.59 -11.86
N ARG A 181 10.45 -8.73 -10.54
CA ARG A 181 11.48 -9.48 -9.81
C ARG A 181 11.27 -10.97 -10.04
N THR A 182 12.25 -11.60 -10.64
CA THR A 182 12.37 -13.06 -10.69
C THR A 182 13.33 -13.46 -9.58
N GLY A 183 12.79 -13.89 -8.44
CA GLY A 183 13.47 -14.39 -7.23
C GLY A 183 15.00 -14.37 -7.26
N GLN A 184 15.61 -13.22 -7.06
CA GLN A 184 17.08 -13.14 -7.00
C GLN A 184 17.53 -13.73 -5.67
N LYS A 185 18.28 -14.82 -5.73
CA LYS A 185 19.10 -15.25 -4.60
C LYS A 185 20.03 -14.11 -4.25
N LEU A 186 19.96 -13.58 -3.04
CA LEU A 186 20.93 -12.64 -2.50
C LEU A 186 22.35 -13.19 -2.80
N ARG A 187 23.11 -12.45 -3.60
CA ARG A 187 24.34 -12.94 -4.22
C ARG A 187 25.49 -13.08 -3.23
N TRP A 188 25.47 -12.23 -2.20
CA TRP A 188 26.54 -12.14 -1.22
C TRP A 188 26.05 -12.48 0.18
N TRP A 189 26.89 -13.13 0.99
CA TRP A 189 26.58 -13.50 2.36
C TRP A 189 26.23 -12.29 3.26
N TYR A 190 26.85 -11.14 3.04
CA TYR A 190 26.58 -9.92 3.78
C TYR A 190 25.20 -9.32 3.43
N GLU A 191 24.69 -9.49 2.20
CA GLU A 191 23.32 -9.13 1.84
C GLU A 191 22.32 -10.01 2.61
N ARG A 192 22.60 -11.30 2.70
CA ARG A 192 21.78 -12.25 3.50
C ARG A 192 21.80 -11.90 4.98
N LEU A 193 22.97 -11.56 5.54
CA LEU A 193 23.10 -11.13 6.92
C LEU A 193 22.40 -9.80 7.15
N GLY A 194 22.58 -8.81 6.27
CA GLY A 194 21.92 -7.52 6.32
C GLY A 194 20.40 -7.64 6.28
N THR A 195 19.86 -8.49 5.40
CA THR A 195 18.42 -8.79 5.33
C THR A 195 17.91 -9.46 6.60
N ALA A 196 18.65 -10.42 7.16
CA ALA A 196 18.27 -11.10 8.41
C ALA A 196 18.26 -10.12 9.60
N VAL A 197 19.26 -9.24 9.72
CA VAL A 197 19.31 -8.19 10.75
C VAL A 197 18.17 -7.18 10.54
N ALA A 198 17.96 -6.70 9.32
CA ALA A 198 16.88 -5.77 9.02
C ALA A 198 15.49 -6.37 9.31
N ARG A 199 15.32 -7.68 9.11
CA ARG A 199 14.09 -8.39 9.50
C ARG A 199 13.81 -8.34 11.00
N LEU A 200 14.83 -8.39 11.86
CA LEU A 200 14.65 -8.26 13.32
C LEU A 200 14.08 -6.88 13.71
N THR A 201 14.30 -5.86 12.89
CA THR A 201 13.76 -4.52 13.09
C THR A 201 12.38 -4.31 12.40
N SER A 202 11.90 -5.28 11.63
CA SER A 202 10.61 -5.19 10.92
C SER A 202 9.41 -4.74 11.76
N PRO A 203 9.28 -5.10 13.06
CA PRO A 203 8.16 -4.63 13.87
C PRO A 203 8.11 -3.12 14.13
N ILE A 204 9.22 -2.42 13.86
CA ILE A 204 9.34 -0.96 14.07
C ILE A 204 9.65 -0.18 12.78
N LEU A 205 9.77 -0.91 11.64
CA LEU A 205 9.99 -0.36 10.29
C LEU A 205 8.69 -0.12 9.54
#